data_72fe72eb8ebf5c14f773f77c56431a3a
#
_entry.id   72fe72eb8ebf5c14f773f77c56431a3a
#
_cell.length_a   1.000
_cell.length_b   1.000
_cell.length_c   1.000
_cell.angle_alpha   90.00
_cell.angle_beta   90.00
_cell.angle_gamma   90.00
#
_symmetry.space_group_name_H-M   'P 1'
#
loop_
_entity.id
_entity.type
_entity.pdbx_description
1 polymer ?
#
loop_
_entity_poly.entity_id
_entity_poly.type
_entity_poly.pdbx_seq_one_letter_code
_entity_poly.pdbx_strand_id
1 'polypeptide(L)'
;MQNLYEVRAIADKYGKPVLFDSARFAENAYFIKMREEGYRDKTIKEITREMFSLADGMTMSAKKDGIVNMGGFIATRRADWYEGAKGFCVQYEGYLTYGGMNGRDMNALAIGLDENTEFDNLETRIKQVEYLAKKLDEYGIPY
;
A
#
# COMPACT_ATOMS: atom_id res chain seq x y z
N MET A 1 -14.03 -2.66 0.15
CA MET A 1 -14.24 -1.30 0.74
C MET A 1 -15.20 -1.33 1.92
N GLN A 2 -16.29 -2.07 1.86
CA GLN A 2 -17.32 -2.06 2.92
C GLN A 2 -16.73 -2.27 4.32
N ASN A 3 -15.84 -3.25 4.50
CA ASN A 3 -15.18 -3.50 5.78
C ASN A 3 -14.32 -2.33 6.27
N LEU A 4 -13.70 -1.56 5.38
CA LEU A 4 -12.91 -0.38 5.77
C LEU A 4 -13.82 0.75 6.28
N TYR A 5 -14.98 0.95 5.67
CA TYR A 5 -15.98 1.90 6.17
C TYR A 5 -16.50 1.49 7.56
N GLU A 6 -16.77 0.21 7.76
CA GLU A 6 -17.21 -0.31 9.06
C GLU A 6 -16.14 -0.12 10.14
N VAL A 7 -14.88 -0.43 9.83
CA VAL A 7 -13.74 -0.20 10.74
C VAL A 7 -13.61 1.30 11.06
N ARG A 8 -13.72 2.18 10.05
CA ARG A 8 -13.65 3.62 10.26
C ARG A 8 -14.78 4.11 11.16
N ALA A 9 -16.01 3.66 10.93
CA ALA A 9 -17.17 4.03 11.75
C ALA A 9 -17.01 3.59 13.21
N ILE A 10 -16.48 2.38 13.44
CA ILE A 10 -16.20 1.89 14.79
C ILE A 10 -15.10 2.73 15.44
N ALA A 11 -14.01 2.99 14.71
CA ALA A 11 -12.90 3.79 15.21
C ALA A 11 -13.35 5.21 15.60
N ASP A 12 -14.18 5.84 14.77
CA ASP A 12 -14.76 7.16 15.05
C ASP A 12 -15.63 7.13 16.31
N LYS A 13 -16.49 6.12 16.43
CA LYS A 13 -17.34 5.95 17.63
C LYS A 13 -16.55 5.91 18.93
N TYR A 14 -15.35 5.32 18.90
CA TYR A 14 -14.51 5.19 20.08
C TYR A 14 -13.35 6.21 20.13
N GLY A 15 -13.32 7.18 19.22
CA GLY A 15 -12.26 8.18 19.15
C GLY A 15 -10.88 7.58 18.91
N LYS A 16 -10.79 6.48 18.16
CA LYS A 16 -9.53 5.77 17.86
C LYS A 16 -9.05 6.08 16.45
N PRO A 17 -7.73 6.31 16.29
CA PRO A 17 -7.18 6.47 14.95
C PRO A 17 -7.07 5.12 14.22
N VAL A 18 -7.02 5.20 12.89
CA VAL A 18 -6.80 4.06 12.00
C VAL A 18 -5.46 4.21 11.31
N LEU A 19 -4.59 3.24 11.49
CA LEU A 19 -3.29 3.15 10.82
C LEU A 19 -3.30 1.96 9.87
N PHE A 20 -2.93 2.19 8.61
CA PHE A 20 -2.79 1.11 7.62
C PHE A 20 -1.36 0.58 7.55
N ASP A 21 -1.20 -0.73 7.52
CA ASP A 21 -0.05 -1.37 6.88
C ASP A 21 -0.36 -1.48 5.39
N SER A 22 0.34 -0.70 4.58
CA SER A 22 -0.02 -0.44 3.19
C SER A 22 0.93 -1.10 2.19
N ALA A 23 1.70 -2.07 2.64
CA ALA A 23 2.71 -2.71 1.80
C ALA A 23 2.17 -3.24 0.46
N ARG A 24 0.89 -3.63 0.40
CA ARG A 24 0.19 -4.17 -0.78
C ARG A 24 -1.08 -3.41 -1.13
N PHE A 25 -1.05 -2.11 -1.04
CA PHE A 25 -2.21 -1.25 -1.26
C PHE A 25 -2.77 -1.35 -2.68
N ALA A 26 -1.91 -1.44 -3.68
CA ALA A 26 -2.31 -1.46 -5.08
C ALA A 26 -2.93 -2.81 -5.46
N GLU A 27 -2.37 -3.93 -4.98
CA GLU A 27 -2.99 -5.25 -5.14
C GLU A 27 -4.38 -5.31 -4.50
N ASN A 28 -4.53 -4.73 -3.30
CA ASN A 28 -5.84 -4.65 -2.65
C ASN A 28 -6.83 -3.79 -3.46
N ALA A 29 -6.38 -2.65 -3.99
CA ALA A 29 -7.21 -1.81 -4.85
C ALA A 29 -7.63 -2.54 -6.14
N TYR A 30 -6.73 -3.34 -6.73
CA TYR A 30 -7.04 -4.20 -7.86
C TYR A 30 -8.14 -5.22 -7.52
N PHE A 31 -8.02 -5.92 -6.38
CA PHE A 31 -9.04 -6.88 -5.97
C PHE A 31 -10.37 -6.22 -5.64
N ILE A 32 -10.38 -5.03 -5.06
CA ILE A 32 -11.60 -4.25 -4.87
C ILE A 32 -12.26 -3.96 -6.22
N LYS A 33 -11.48 -3.44 -7.20
CA LYS A 33 -11.97 -3.18 -8.55
C LYS A 33 -12.61 -4.40 -9.20
N MET A 34 -11.98 -5.56 -9.06
CA MET A 34 -12.39 -6.79 -9.74
C MET A 34 -13.53 -7.53 -9.04
N ARG A 35 -13.73 -7.33 -7.74
CA ARG A 35 -14.60 -8.18 -6.91
C ARG A 35 -15.74 -7.44 -6.23
N GLU A 36 -15.63 -6.12 -6.03
CA GLU A 36 -16.65 -5.37 -5.31
C GLU A 36 -17.59 -4.64 -6.27
N GLU A 37 -18.87 -4.70 -6.00
CA GLU A 37 -19.89 -3.97 -6.76
C GLU A 37 -19.68 -2.46 -6.68
N GLY A 38 -19.85 -1.75 -7.80
CA GLY A 38 -19.67 -0.30 -7.89
C GLY A 38 -18.22 0.17 -8.06
N TYR A 39 -17.23 -0.75 -8.08
CA TYR A 39 -15.82 -0.36 -8.23
C TYR A 39 -15.24 -0.67 -9.61
N ARG A 40 -15.93 -1.40 -10.45
CA ARG A 40 -15.42 -1.88 -11.74
C ARG A 40 -14.98 -0.75 -12.69
N ASP A 41 -15.69 0.37 -12.67
CA ASP A 41 -15.41 1.51 -13.55
C ASP A 41 -14.42 2.52 -12.96
N LYS A 42 -14.07 2.39 -11.68
CA LYS A 42 -13.06 3.24 -11.03
C LYS A 42 -11.65 2.82 -11.43
N THR A 43 -10.76 3.78 -11.54
CA THR A 43 -9.32 3.52 -11.69
C THR A 43 -8.72 3.02 -10.37
N ILE A 44 -7.57 2.35 -10.45
CA ILE A 44 -6.82 1.93 -9.25
C ILE A 44 -6.46 3.15 -8.38
N LYS A 45 -6.08 4.26 -9.00
CA LYS A 45 -5.77 5.52 -8.30
C LYS A 45 -6.96 6.07 -7.51
N GLU A 46 -8.16 6.02 -8.07
CA GLU A 46 -9.37 6.45 -7.38
C GLU A 46 -9.70 5.56 -6.19
N ILE A 47 -9.64 4.24 -6.37
CA ILE A 47 -9.86 3.27 -5.29
C ILE A 47 -8.83 3.46 -4.18
N THR A 48 -7.56 3.61 -4.53
CA THR A 48 -6.47 3.86 -3.57
C THR A 48 -6.70 5.14 -2.76
N ARG A 49 -7.09 6.22 -3.42
CA ARG A 49 -7.42 7.48 -2.72
C ARG A 49 -8.59 7.31 -1.76
N GLU A 50 -9.61 6.58 -2.16
CA GLU A 50 -10.77 6.28 -1.32
C GLU A 50 -10.36 5.43 -0.11
N MET A 51 -9.54 4.38 -0.28
CA MET A 51 -8.99 3.59 0.81
C MET A 51 -8.24 4.46 1.82
N PHE A 52 -7.28 5.24 1.36
CA PHE A 52 -6.45 6.07 2.23
C PHE A 52 -7.21 7.25 2.85
N SER A 53 -8.36 7.66 2.30
CA SER A 53 -9.19 8.66 2.95
C SER A 53 -9.75 8.21 4.29
N LEU A 54 -9.83 6.90 4.53
CA LEU A 54 -10.34 6.29 5.75
C LEU A 54 -9.25 6.08 6.82
N ALA A 55 -7.99 6.43 6.55
CA ALA A 55 -6.89 6.27 7.48
C ALA A 55 -6.36 7.61 8.00
N ASP A 56 -5.92 7.63 9.24
CA ASP A 56 -5.20 8.76 9.86
C ASP A 56 -3.71 8.74 9.51
N GLY A 57 -3.19 7.58 9.16
CA GLY A 57 -1.82 7.39 8.74
C GLY A 57 -1.58 6.01 8.16
N MET A 58 -0.39 5.80 7.64
CA MET A 58 0.03 4.54 7.06
C MET A 58 1.52 4.30 7.24
N THR A 59 1.90 3.03 7.25
CA THR A 59 3.27 2.58 7.04
C THR A 59 3.35 1.78 5.75
N MET A 60 4.48 1.82 5.06
CA MET A 60 4.66 1.06 3.84
C MET A 60 6.07 0.47 3.74
N SER A 61 6.16 -0.82 3.50
CA SER A 61 7.36 -1.43 2.96
C SER A 61 7.36 -1.27 1.43
N ALA A 62 8.29 -0.50 0.91
CA ALA A 62 8.36 -0.21 -0.52
C ALA A 62 8.78 -1.41 -1.38
N LYS A 63 9.35 -2.45 -0.77
CA LYS A 63 9.81 -3.69 -1.43
C LYS A 63 8.69 -4.56 -2.03
N LYS A 64 7.45 -4.13 -1.95
CA LYS A 64 6.27 -4.82 -2.48
C LYS A 64 5.63 -3.94 -3.55
N ASP A 65 4.59 -3.20 -3.22
CA ASP A 65 3.90 -2.34 -4.18
C ASP A 65 4.66 -1.06 -4.57
N GLY A 66 5.77 -0.74 -3.91
CA GLY A 66 6.68 0.29 -4.37
C GLY A 66 7.59 -0.13 -5.54
N ILE A 67 7.63 -1.43 -5.88
CA ILE A 67 8.42 -2.02 -6.99
C ILE A 67 9.92 -1.66 -6.89
N VAL A 68 10.47 -1.62 -5.68
CA VAL A 68 11.88 -1.30 -5.42
C VAL A 68 12.55 -2.34 -4.53
N ASN A 69 13.88 -2.35 -4.53
CA ASN A 69 14.67 -3.30 -3.74
C ASN A 69 14.69 -2.99 -2.25
N MET A 70 14.51 -1.74 -1.87
CA MET A 70 14.63 -1.27 -0.49
C MET A 70 13.77 -0.04 -0.24
N GLY A 71 13.68 0.33 1.03
CA GLY A 71 12.98 1.51 1.48
C GLY A 71 11.58 1.25 1.97
N GLY A 72 11.00 2.30 2.42
CA GLY A 72 9.66 2.39 2.98
C GLY A 72 9.41 3.81 3.43
N PHE A 73 8.22 4.08 3.85
CA PHE A 73 7.88 5.38 4.41
C PHE A 73 6.67 5.31 5.35
N ILE A 74 6.55 6.34 6.15
CA ILE A 74 5.38 6.62 6.97
C ILE A 74 4.74 7.88 6.42
N ALA A 75 3.43 7.87 6.27
CA ALA A 75 2.65 9.05 5.95
C ALA A 75 1.50 9.19 6.94
N THR A 76 1.23 10.41 7.40
CA THR A 76 0.15 10.67 8.36
C THR A 76 -0.47 12.04 8.15
N ARG A 77 -1.76 12.15 8.47
CA ARG A 77 -2.49 13.43 8.55
C ARG A 77 -2.37 14.08 9.92
N ARG A 78 -1.77 13.37 10.89
CA ARG A 78 -1.65 13.79 12.28
C ARG A 78 -0.28 14.40 12.54
N ALA A 79 -0.26 15.67 12.90
CA ALA A 79 0.99 16.37 13.22
C ALA A 79 1.70 15.77 14.44
N ASP A 80 0.95 15.35 15.47
CA ASP A 80 1.50 14.72 16.67
C ASP A 80 2.24 13.41 16.34
N TRP A 81 1.72 12.58 15.43
CA TRP A 81 2.40 11.37 14.98
C TRP A 81 3.66 11.68 14.17
N TYR A 82 3.59 12.68 13.30
CA TYR A 82 4.76 13.10 12.53
C TYR A 82 5.88 13.58 13.44
N GLU A 83 5.58 14.46 14.39
CA GLU A 83 6.56 14.95 15.36
C GLU A 83 7.14 13.81 16.22
N GLY A 84 6.30 12.89 16.69
CA GLY A 84 6.76 11.73 17.47
C GLY A 84 7.64 10.77 16.67
N ALA A 85 7.40 10.59 15.38
CA ALA A 85 8.16 9.69 14.52
C ALA A 85 9.55 10.22 14.15
N LYS A 86 9.75 11.54 14.10
CA LYS A 86 11.01 12.16 13.67
C LYS A 86 12.25 11.64 14.40
N GLY A 87 12.18 11.58 15.72
CA GLY A 87 13.32 11.14 16.55
C GLY A 87 13.70 9.68 16.25
N PHE A 88 12.70 8.83 16.08
CA PHE A 88 12.92 7.42 15.72
C PHE A 88 13.46 7.28 14.30
N CYS A 89 12.98 8.06 13.35
CA CYS A 89 13.50 8.05 11.99
C CYS A 89 15.00 8.35 11.98
N VAL A 90 15.41 9.41 12.65
CA VAL A 90 16.85 9.78 12.72
C VAL A 90 17.69 8.71 13.41
N GLN A 91 17.16 8.06 14.43
CA GLN A 91 17.88 7.07 15.22
C GLN A 91 18.03 5.72 14.49
N TYR A 92 17.04 5.29 13.74
CA TYR A 92 16.96 3.93 13.21
C TYR A 92 17.13 3.82 11.70
N GLU A 93 16.77 4.88 10.96
CA GLU A 93 16.73 4.83 9.49
C GLU A 93 17.73 5.81 8.86
N GLY A 94 17.63 7.08 9.18
CA GLY A 94 18.46 8.12 8.63
C GLY A 94 17.85 9.50 8.80
N TYR A 95 18.49 10.52 8.23
CA TYR A 95 18.01 11.88 8.39
C TYR A 95 16.66 12.09 7.69
N LEU A 96 15.83 13.01 8.22
CA LEU A 96 14.42 13.21 7.82
C LEU A 96 14.20 13.49 6.33
N THR A 97 15.21 14.00 5.63
CA THR A 97 15.09 14.35 4.20
C THR A 97 15.21 13.14 3.27
N TYR A 98 15.78 12.03 3.73
CA TYR A 98 16.02 10.84 2.89
C TYR A 98 15.83 9.50 3.62
N GLY A 99 15.72 9.50 4.97
CA GLY A 99 15.49 8.27 5.73
C GLY A 99 16.52 7.16 5.48
N GLY A 100 17.78 7.51 5.19
CA GLY A 100 18.82 6.54 4.83
C GLY A 100 18.79 6.08 3.37
N MET A 101 17.81 6.50 2.56
CA MET A 101 17.73 6.15 1.14
C MET A 101 18.60 7.08 0.28
N ASN A 102 19.25 6.54 -0.73
CA ASN A 102 19.90 7.37 -1.74
C ASN A 102 18.90 7.94 -2.76
N GLY A 103 19.31 9.00 -3.49
CA GLY A 103 18.41 9.67 -4.44
C GLY A 103 17.92 8.76 -5.57
N ARG A 104 18.73 7.80 -6.01
CA ARG A 104 18.34 6.81 -7.03
C ARG A 104 17.18 5.95 -6.56
N ASP A 105 17.25 5.45 -5.33
CA ASP A 105 16.21 4.58 -4.77
C ASP A 105 14.93 5.37 -4.47
N MET A 106 15.05 6.64 -4.04
CA MET A 106 13.89 7.53 -3.88
C MET A 106 13.20 7.81 -5.22
N ASN A 107 13.96 8.06 -6.28
CA ASN A 107 13.40 8.26 -7.62
C ASN A 107 12.73 6.97 -8.13
N ALA A 108 13.37 5.82 -7.94
CA ALA A 108 12.78 4.53 -8.32
C ALA A 108 11.46 4.29 -7.56
N LEU A 109 11.42 4.60 -6.26
CA LEU A 109 10.21 4.47 -5.46
C LEU A 109 9.08 5.39 -5.96
N ALA A 110 9.39 6.63 -6.30
CA ALA A 110 8.40 7.58 -6.81
C ALA A 110 7.76 7.07 -8.12
N ILE A 111 8.58 6.54 -9.04
CA ILE A 111 8.11 5.94 -10.29
C ILE A 111 7.33 4.67 -10.01
N GLY A 112 7.85 3.77 -9.17
CA GLY A 112 7.22 2.50 -8.85
C GLY A 112 5.84 2.65 -8.21
N LEU A 113 5.65 3.67 -7.35
CA LEU A 113 4.35 3.97 -6.77
C LEU A 113 3.32 4.44 -7.83
N ASP A 114 3.76 5.18 -8.83
CA ASP A 114 2.89 5.61 -9.92
C ASP A 114 2.55 4.46 -10.86
N GLU A 115 3.56 3.75 -11.35
CA GLU A 115 3.40 2.60 -12.26
C GLU A 115 2.56 1.48 -11.65
N ASN A 116 2.69 1.20 -10.36
CA ASN A 116 1.92 0.15 -9.71
C ASN A 116 0.43 0.51 -9.47
N THR A 117 0.03 1.71 -9.80
CA THR A 117 -1.38 2.10 -9.85
C THR A 117 -1.99 2.02 -11.26
N GLU A 118 -1.21 1.59 -12.24
CA GLU A 118 -1.70 1.29 -13.58
C GLU A 118 -2.29 -0.14 -13.63
N PHE A 119 -3.49 -0.25 -14.19
CA PHE A 119 -4.25 -1.51 -14.19
C PHE A 119 -3.50 -2.66 -14.85
N ASP A 120 -2.91 -2.42 -16.02
CA ASP A 120 -2.24 -3.47 -16.81
C ASP A 120 -1.02 -4.07 -16.09
N ASN A 121 -0.30 -3.24 -15.34
CA ASN A 121 0.84 -3.69 -14.54
C ASN A 121 0.40 -4.64 -13.42
N LEU A 122 -0.67 -4.27 -12.70
CA LEU A 122 -1.25 -5.10 -11.64
C LEU A 122 -1.86 -6.38 -12.20
N GLU A 123 -2.64 -6.29 -13.28
CA GLU A 123 -3.25 -7.44 -13.92
C GLU A 123 -2.18 -8.45 -14.35
N THR A 124 -1.11 -7.98 -14.98
CA THR A 124 0.02 -8.84 -15.39
C THR A 124 0.63 -9.56 -14.20
N ARG A 125 0.92 -8.84 -13.13
CA ARG A 125 1.52 -9.40 -11.92
C ARG A 125 0.62 -10.43 -11.24
N ILE A 126 -0.65 -10.16 -11.12
CA ILE A 126 -1.63 -11.06 -10.51
C ILE A 126 -1.80 -12.33 -11.37
N LYS A 127 -1.92 -12.18 -12.69
CA LYS A 127 -2.00 -13.33 -13.62
C LYS A 127 -0.76 -14.24 -13.57
N GLN A 128 0.42 -13.68 -13.33
CA GLN A 128 1.65 -14.48 -13.13
C GLN A 128 1.55 -15.37 -11.87
N VAL A 129 1.03 -14.82 -10.77
CA VAL A 129 0.83 -15.58 -9.53
C VAL A 129 -0.24 -16.66 -9.73
N GLU A 130 -1.36 -16.32 -10.37
CA GLU A 130 -2.42 -17.28 -10.69
C GLU A 130 -1.92 -18.42 -11.61
N TYR A 131 -1.10 -18.07 -12.60
CA TYR A 131 -0.47 -19.06 -13.47
C TYR A 131 0.45 -20.00 -12.70
N LEU A 132 1.28 -19.45 -11.81
CA LEU A 132 2.16 -20.27 -10.96
C LEU A 132 1.36 -21.20 -10.05
N ALA A 133 0.35 -20.69 -9.36
CA ALA A 133 -0.53 -21.47 -8.50
C ALA A 133 -1.18 -22.63 -9.28
N LYS A 134 -1.75 -22.33 -10.46
CA LYS A 134 -2.31 -23.35 -11.33
C LYS A 134 -1.30 -24.44 -11.73
N LYS A 135 -0.04 -24.05 -12.01
CA LYS A 135 1.02 -25.01 -12.34
C LYS A 135 1.41 -25.88 -11.15
N LEU A 136 1.48 -25.32 -9.96
CA LEU A 136 1.73 -26.08 -8.75
C LEU A 136 0.62 -27.12 -8.51
N ASP A 137 -0.65 -26.74 -8.68
CA ASP A 137 -1.78 -27.66 -8.59
C ASP A 137 -1.68 -28.80 -9.63
N GLU A 138 -1.38 -28.46 -10.90
CA GLU A 138 -1.22 -29.46 -11.97
C GLU A 138 -0.14 -30.50 -11.65
N TYR A 139 0.90 -30.12 -10.91
CA TYR A 139 1.98 -31.00 -10.50
C TYR A 139 1.81 -31.59 -9.09
N GLY A 140 0.72 -31.32 -8.42
CA GLY A 140 0.43 -31.79 -7.06
C GLY A 140 1.39 -31.25 -5.99
N ILE A 141 1.95 -30.06 -6.21
CA ILE A 141 2.87 -29.41 -5.29
C ILE A 141 2.06 -28.49 -4.36
N PRO A 142 2.05 -28.73 -3.03
CA PRO A 142 1.34 -27.88 -2.09
C PRO A 142 2.02 -26.51 -1.93
N TYR A 143 1.23 -25.46 -1.73
CA TYR A 143 1.69 -24.07 -1.54
C TYR A 143 0.82 -23.31 -0.54
#